data_b7d2cb2d424a249fbfdd9de2beff84d0
#
_entry.id   b7d2cb2d424a249fbfdd9de2beff84d0
#
_cell.length_a   1.000
_cell.length_b   1.000
_cell.length_c   1.000
_cell.angle_alpha   90.00
_cell.angle_beta   90.00
_cell.angle_gamma   90.00
#
_symmetry.space_group_name_H-M   'P 1'
#
loop_
_entity.id
_entity.type
_entity.pdbx_description
1 polymer ?
#
loop_
_entity_poly.entity_id
_entity_poly.type
_entity_poly.pdbx_seq_one_letter_code
_entity_poly.pdbx_strand_id
1 'polypeptide(L)'
;WGVPGDQLEEFVGQLWDLLTGELRILAPATFTVAQTGKVLAGCSGVYQIDADMLKISPSNGVWRCRRCRRSQARSTPGCHCLGWRCGGTVSLEPPDPDNYDLAAIDQGFAMIRPAEHSAQVPADRREQLENLFKGEGDALNTLVCTPTLELGIDIGSLDTVLMRNVPPTPANYWQRVGRAGRRHRLAVNITYARDVDHDRAYFAEPPKLLEGLVEPPRFNMRNELMVAKHIHAAVLTTLYQLTTESSPLGSDERLEVADALRSAFPTRVKDYLFGEKGHVRTEVFEVSAFAKVVAKYESVLFEHVKAAFGENWPEQDSAVVADDALRNVILEMPKRLRDVIHTLKKRLDWARHKMKYLDDLRRRQGTLDHDEDALYRRCDALVKRYKGIQTRRRSQSEGYDDTNTYSVLATEGFLPGYGLETGYIMGTAILPFTEEGRDFGLPRPPSLALREYVPGNLIYANGHRFVARHFHFEPVDPTSFQVDTAHESVTEVGTFAPEALAALGVASLKAVPVCDVELVHTSSISDEEEYRFQLQVAVYGYEIGRHGTGRRFAWGNRELTLRRGVYMRLVNVGPASCVRSGRLGYPVSFITGQSRSPLASDAELRQFSESHLNRYGACVERVGFYADIVADAF
;
A
#
# COMPACT_ATOMS: atom_id res chain seq x y z
N TRP A 1 5.12 -31.38 -37.54
CA TRP A 1 5.50 -32.79 -37.72
C TRP A 1 4.85 -33.44 -38.98
N GLY A 2 3.86 -32.81 -39.60
CA GLY A 2 3.18 -33.29 -40.78
C GLY A 2 2.26 -34.49 -40.57
N VAL A 3 1.96 -34.82 -39.29
CA VAL A 3 1.00 -35.88 -38.95
C VAL A 3 -0.41 -35.30 -39.02
N PRO A 4 -1.37 -35.95 -39.67
CA PRO A 4 -2.79 -35.56 -39.66
C PRO A 4 -3.35 -35.47 -38.25
N GLY A 5 -4.29 -34.54 -37.99
CA GLY A 5 -4.83 -34.27 -36.67
C GLY A 5 -5.49 -35.50 -36.00
N ASP A 6 -6.20 -36.28 -36.77
CA ASP A 6 -6.85 -37.51 -36.34
C ASP A 6 -5.86 -38.56 -35.84
N GLN A 7 -4.74 -38.74 -36.53
CA GLN A 7 -3.67 -39.64 -36.10
C GLN A 7 -2.95 -39.15 -34.85
N LEU A 8 -2.86 -37.83 -34.66
CA LEU A 8 -2.30 -37.25 -33.45
C LEU A 8 -3.20 -37.47 -32.24
N GLU A 9 -4.52 -37.30 -32.41
CA GLU A 9 -5.51 -37.55 -31.36
C GLU A 9 -5.53 -39.04 -30.96
N GLU A 10 -5.49 -39.95 -31.94
CA GLU A 10 -5.40 -41.38 -31.67
C GLU A 10 -4.10 -41.73 -30.90
N PHE A 11 -2.96 -41.19 -31.33
CA PHE A 11 -1.69 -41.37 -30.64
C PHE A 11 -1.73 -40.84 -29.20
N VAL A 12 -2.28 -39.63 -28.98
CA VAL A 12 -2.39 -39.07 -27.63
C VAL A 12 -3.32 -39.90 -26.76
N GLY A 13 -4.44 -40.41 -27.31
CA GLY A 13 -5.34 -41.30 -26.60
C GLY A 13 -4.65 -42.61 -26.20
N GLN A 14 -3.96 -43.28 -27.10
CA GLN A 14 -3.20 -44.51 -26.81
C GLN A 14 -2.08 -44.27 -25.79
N LEU A 15 -1.38 -43.14 -25.88
CA LEU A 15 -0.36 -42.75 -24.92
C LEU A 15 -0.97 -42.50 -23.53
N TRP A 16 -2.12 -41.87 -23.48
CA TRP A 16 -2.85 -41.63 -22.24
C TRP A 16 -3.26 -42.95 -21.57
N ASP A 17 -3.85 -43.87 -22.32
CA ASP A 17 -4.28 -45.15 -21.82
C ASP A 17 -3.09 -46.00 -21.33
N LEU A 18 -1.96 -45.93 -22.03
CA LEU A 18 -0.73 -46.57 -21.62
C LEU A 18 -0.20 -46.02 -20.28
N LEU A 19 -0.17 -44.68 -20.14
CA LEU A 19 0.38 -44.01 -18.95
C LEU A 19 -0.50 -44.16 -17.72
N THR A 20 -1.83 -44.18 -17.91
CA THR A 20 -2.81 -44.27 -16.81
C THR A 20 -3.21 -45.69 -16.46
N GLY A 21 -3.23 -46.58 -17.45
CA GLY A 21 -3.70 -47.95 -17.32
C GLY A 21 -2.58 -48.97 -17.14
N GLU A 22 -1.81 -49.20 -18.19
CA GLU A 22 -0.82 -50.29 -18.22
C GLU A 22 0.43 -49.98 -17.39
N LEU A 23 1.04 -48.82 -17.62
CA LEU A 23 2.26 -48.40 -16.91
C LEU A 23 1.98 -47.78 -15.55
N ARG A 24 0.80 -47.19 -15.33
CA ARG A 24 0.40 -46.53 -14.11
C ARG A 24 1.36 -45.42 -13.64
N ILE A 25 2.01 -44.79 -14.60
CA ILE A 25 2.93 -43.68 -14.29
C ILE A 25 2.15 -42.42 -13.84
N LEU A 26 0.93 -42.25 -14.37
CA LEU A 26 0.00 -41.21 -13.98
C LEU A 26 -1.09 -41.79 -13.08
N ALA A 27 -1.14 -41.32 -11.85
CA ALA A 27 -2.16 -41.67 -10.88
C ALA A 27 -3.19 -40.53 -10.74
N PRO A 28 -4.49 -40.84 -10.56
CA PRO A 28 -5.50 -39.81 -10.33
C PRO A 28 -5.18 -39.05 -9.04
N ALA A 29 -5.16 -37.71 -9.12
CA ALA A 29 -4.89 -36.84 -8.00
C ALA A 29 -6.15 -36.08 -7.59
N THR A 30 -6.40 -35.99 -6.29
CA THR A 30 -7.49 -35.24 -5.72
C THR A 30 -6.91 -34.07 -4.90
N PHE A 31 -7.11 -32.87 -5.38
CA PHE A 31 -6.67 -31.69 -4.63
C PHE A 31 -7.80 -31.23 -3.71
N THR A 32 -7.49 -31.15 -2.43
CA THR A 32 -8.44 -30.69 -1.41
C THR A 32 -7.95 -29.39 -0.78
N VAL A 33 -8.87 -28.54 -0.39
CA VAL A 33 -8.56 -27.35 0.43
C VAL A 33 -8.19 -27.84 1.83
N ALA A 34 -6.97 -27.56 2.28
CA ALA A 34 -6.41 -28.06 3.54
C ALA A 34 -7.32 -27.79 4.77
N GLN A 35 -8.01 -26.65 4.78
CA GLN A 35 -8.86 -26.22 5.91
C GLN A 35 -10.27 -26.84 5.93
N THR A 36 -10.80 -27.25 4.79
CA THR A 36 -12.20 -27.70 4.68
C THR A 36 -12.36 -29.15 4.22
N GLY A 37 -11.28 -29.79 3.76
CA GLY A 37 -11.31 -31.13 3.16
C GLY A 37 -12.12 -31.22 1.86
N LYS A 38 -12.64 -30.10 1.34
CA LYS A 38 -13.43 -30.09 0.11
C LYS A 38 -12.54 -30.15 -1.11
N VAL A 39 -12.95 -30.93 -2.10
CA VAL A 39 -12.27 -31.00 -3.39
C VAL A 39 -12.33 -29.63 -4.07
N LEU A 40 -11.19 -29.17 -4.58
CA LEU A 40 -11.11 -27.94 -5.34
C LEU A 40 -11.96 -28.04 -6.61
N ALA A 41 -12.88 -27.09 -6.77
CA ALA A 41 -13.72 -27.04 -7.95
C ALA A 41 -12.87 -26.86 -9.23
N GLY A 42 -13.16 -27.65 -10.26
CA GLY A 42 -12.39 -27.66 -11.52
C GLY A 42 -11.16 -28.57 -11.53
N CYS A 43 -10.82 -29.25 -10.42
CA CYS A 43 -9.72 -30.21 -10.34
C CYS A 43 -10.20 -31.67 -10.33
N SER A 44 -11.37 -31.95 -10.88
CA SER A 44 -11.84 -33.32 -11.11
C SER A 44 -11.19 -33.89 -12.38
N GLY A 45 -10.72 -35.15 -12.30
CA GLY A 45 -10.07 -35.81 -13.44
C GLY A 45 -8.63 -35.36 -13.69
N VAL A 46 -7.96 -34.81 -12.68
CA VAL A 46 -6.54 -34.45 -12.74
C VAL A 46 -5.68 -35.65 -12.39
N TYR A 47 -4.56 -35.81 -13.09
CA TYR A 47 -3.58 -36.83 -12.86
C TYR A 47 -2.22 -36.21 -12.54
N GLN A 48 -1.44 -36.87 -11.70
CA GLN A 48 -0.05 -36.53 -11.41
C GLN A 48 0.85 -37.75 -11.60
N ILE A 49 2.14 -37.50 -11.77
CA ILE A 49 3.11 -38.61 -11.80
C ILE A 49 3.12 -39.28 -10.43
N ASP A 50 2.97 -40.60 -10.43
CA ASP A 50 3.06 -41.39 -9.21
C ASP A 50 4.50 -41.35 -8.68
N ALA A 51 4.67 -40.88 -7.44
CA ALA A 51 5.99 -40.71 -6.83
C ALA A 51 6.73 -42.08 -6.70
N ASP A 52 6.00 -43.17 -6.51
CA ASP A 52 6.59 -44.50 -6.39
C ASP A 52 7.18 -45.02 -7.71
N MET A 53 6.78 -44.40 -8.84
CA MET A 53 7.30 -44.71 -10.17
C MET A 53 8.54 -43.87 -10.53
N LEU A 54 8.92 -42.91 -9.69
CA LEU A 54 10.10 -42.08 -9.90
C LEU A 54 11.33 -42.75 -9.28
N LYS A 55 12.40 -42.80 -10.06
CA LYS A 55 13.73 -43.21 -9.58
C LYS A 55 14.73 -42.11 -9.85
N ILE A 56 15.45 -41.74 -8.82
CA ILE A 56 16.60 -40.86 -8.94
C ILE A 56 17.82 -41.71 -9.15
N SER A 57 18.56 -41.50 -10.23
CA SER A 57 19.81 -42.18 -10.51
C SER A 57 20.88 -41.19 -10.91
N PRO A 58 22.13 -41.37 -10.47
CA PRO A 58 23.22 -40.52 -10.91
C PRO A 58 23.39 -40.64 -12.43
N SER A 59 23.72 -39.53 -13.08
CA SER A 59 24.00 -39.49 -14.51
C SER A 59 25.50 -39.29 -14.73
N ASN A 60 26.09 -40.09 -15.62
CA ASN A 60 27.49 -39.98 -15.99
C ASN A 60 27.74 -38.87 -17.04
N GLY A 61 26.81 -37.97 -17.22
CA GLY A 61 26.90 -36.87 -18.17
C GLY A 61 25.54 -36.47 -18.73
N VAL A 62 25.55 -35.56 -19.64
CA VAL A 62 24.36 -34.98 -20.28
C VAL A 62 24.44 -35.21 -21.80
N TRP A 63 23.34 -35.68 -22.37
CA TRP A 63 23.25 -35.80 -23.83
C TRP A 63 23.00 -34.39 -24.43
N ARG A 64 24.00 -33.86 -25.14
CA ARG A 64 23.92 -32.52 -25.73
C ARG A 64 23.81 -32.57 -27.25
N CYS A 65 22.86 -31.82 -27.77
CA CYS A 65 22.68 -31.70 -29.23
C CYS A 65 23.79 -30.86 -29.86
N ARG A 66 24.43 -31.40 -30.91
CA ARG A 66 25.48 -30.69 -31.65
C ARG A 66 24.98 -29.48 -32.44
N ARG A 67 23.68 -29.45 -32.77
CA ARG A 67 23.08 -28.37 -33.58
C ARG A 67 22.50 -27.25 -32.72
N CYS A 68 21.60 -27.56 -31.77
CA CYS A 68 20.89 -26.55 -30.97
C CYS A 68 21.42 -26.40 -29.54
N ARG A 69 22.42 -27.22 -29.15
CA ARG A 69 23.06 -27.23 -27.81
C ARG A 69 22.13 -27.60 -26.65
N ARG A 70 20.88 -27.98 -26.95
CA ARG A 70 19.95 -28.43 -25.91
C ARG A 70 20.49 -29.68 -25.22
N SER A 71 20.38 -29.73 -23.91
CA SER A 71 20.69 -30.88 -23.08
C SER A 71 19.46 -31.76 -22.89
N GLN A 72 19.65 -33.08 -22.86
CA GLN A 72 18.62 -34.05 -22.55
C GLN A 72 19.23 -35.15 -21.65
N ALA A 73 18.41 -35.69 -20.75
CA ALA A 73 18.88 -36.63 -19.73
C ALA A 73 19.26 -37.99 -20.30
N ARG A 74 18.70 -38.38 -21.45
CA ARG A 74 18.91 -39.71 -22.08
C ARG A 74 19.06 -39.56 -23.58
N SER A 75 19.73 -40.54 -24.18
CA SER A 75 19.73 -40.69 -25.63
C SER A 75 18.36 -41.17 -26.10
N THR A 76 17.97 -40.72 -27.26
CA THR A 76 16.84 -41.27 -28.02
C THR A 76 17.34 -42.37 -28.98
N PRO A 77 16.47 -43.28 -29.44
CA PRO A 77 16.82 -44.18 -30.54
C PRO A 77 17.36 -43.37 -31.73
N GLY A 78 18.51 -43.76 -32.27
CA GLY A 78 19.19 -43.00 -33.33
C GLY A 78 19.89 -41.71 -32.89
N CYS A 79 20.01 -41.44 -31.58
CA CYS A 79 20.64 -40.24 -31.00
C CYS A 79 20.03 -38.93 -31.49
N HIS A 80 18.74 -38.87 -31.78
CA HIS A 80 18.06 -37.68 -32.25
C HIS A 80 17.80 -36.64 -31.12
N CYS A 81 17.89 -35.36 -31.45
CA CYS A 81 17.56 -34.28 -30.53
C CYS A 81 16.04 -34.16 -30.35
N LEU A 82 15.58 -34.05 -29.08
CA LEU A 82 14.19 -33.79 -28.73
C LEU A 82 13.79 -32.32 -28.88
N GLY A 83 14.70 -31.45 -29.33
CA GLY A 83 14.40 -30.04 -29.58
C GLY A 83 13.42 -29.87 -30.73
N TRP A 84 12.41 -29.02 -30.54
CA TRP A 84 11.42 -28.68 -31.57
C TRP A 84 12.09 -28.28 -32.88
N ARG A 85 11.77 -28.97 -33.98
CA ARG A 85 12.31 -28.73 -35.34
C ARG A 85 13.85 -28.78 -35.45
N CYS A 86 14.56 -29.41 -34.51
CA CYS A 86 16.02 -29.37 -34.52
C CYS A 86 16.65 -30.30 -35.56
N GLY A 87 16.20 -31.51 -35.70
CA GLY A 87 16.79 -32.53 -36.61
C GLY A 87 18.30 -32.80 -36.37
N GLY A 88 18.86 -32.39 -35.25
CA GLY A 88 20.26 -32.63 -34.85
C GLY A 88 20.43 -33.93 -34.11
N THR A 89 21.69 -34.37 -33.96
CA THR A 89 22.06 -35.55 -33.17
C THR A 89 22.65 -35.14 -31.83
N VAL A 90 22.43 -35.99 -30.80
CA VAL A 90 22.99 -35.79 -29.46
C VAL A 90 24.20 -36.67 -29.25
N SER A 91 25.16 -36.19 -28.49
CA SER A 91 26.32 -36.95 -27.99
C SER A 91 26.38 -36.82 -26.47
N LEU A 92 26.86 -37.88 -25.81
CA LEU A 92 27.11 -37.80 -24.37
C LEU A 92 28.30 -36.87 -24.12
N GLU A 93 28.08 -35.86 -23.34
CA GLU A 93 29.14 -35.00 -22.78
C GLU A 93 29.29 -35.40 -21.29
N PRO A 94 30.51 -35.72 -20.83
CA PRO A 94 30.75 -36.02 -19.43
C PRO A 94 30.43 -34.78 -18.56
N PRO A 95 30.24 -34.97 -17.25
CA PRO A 95 30.09 -33.82 -16.34
C PRO A 95 31.30 -32.91 -16.47
N ASP A 96 31.05 -31.61 -16.55
CA ASP A 96 32.09 -30.61 -16.54
C ASP A 96 32.72 -30.59 -15.13
N PRO A 97 34.01 -30.87 -14.98
CA PRO A 97 34.68 -30.87 -13.67
C PRO A 97 34.70 -29.48 -13.03
N ASP A 98 34.59 -28.41 -13.85
CA ASP A 98 34.52 -27.04 -13.38
C ASP A 98 33.08 -26.55 -13.16
N ASN A 99 32.09 -27.46 -13.23
CA ASN A 99 30.70 -27.14 -12.99
C ASN A 99 30.51 -26.77 -11.51
N TYR A 100 30.15 -25.52 -11.27
CA TYR A 100 29.94 -24.97 -9.93
C TYR A 100 28.91 -25.75 -9.11
N ASP A 101 27.81 -26.19 -9.74
CA ASP A 101 26.72 -26.87 -9.04
C ASP A 101 27.19 -28.27 -8.54
N LEU A 102 28.00 -28.96 -9.34
CA LEU A 102 28.57 -30.26 -8.93
C LEU A 102 29.61 -30.06 -7.82
N ALA A 103 30.48 -29.08 -7.96
CA ALA A 103 31.46 -28.75 -6.92
C ALA A 103 30.78 -28.31 -5.60
N ALA A 104 29.66 -27.63 -5.67
CA ALA A 104 28.88 -27.22 -4.50
C ALA A 104 28.20 -28.42 -3.80
N ILE A 105 27.74 -29.40 -4.56
CA ILE A 105 27.13 -30.64 -3.99
C ILE A 105 28.18 -31.49 -3.25
N ASP A 106 29.42 -31.51 -3.74
CA ASP A 106 30.53 -32.29 -3.13
C ASP A 106 31.14 -31.62 -1.89
N GLN A 107 30.79 -30.34 -1.63
CA GLN A 107 31.25 -29.63 -0.44
C GLN A 107 30.43 -30.03 0.78
N GLY A 108 31.03 -29.89 1.97
CA GLY A 108 30.35 -30.10 3.24
C GLY A 108 29.13 -29.19 3.36
N PHE A 109 27.95 -29.76 3.53
CA PHE A 109 26.67 -29.06 3.60
C PHE A 109 26.59 -28.19 4.89
N ALA A 110 26.50 -26.90 4.73
CA ALA A 110 26.13 -25.99 5.80
C ALA A 110 24.66 -25.59 5.66
N MET A 111 23.87 -25.91 6.67
CA MET A 111 22.44 -25.62 6.65
C MET A 111 22.19 -24.11 6.70
N ILE A 112 21.48 -23.58 5.71
CA ILE A 112 20.97 -22.21 5.74
C ILE A 112 19.78 -22.16 6.70
N ARG A 113 19.85 -21.25 7.68
CA ARG A 113 18.78 -20.97 8.66
C ARG A 113 18.33 -19.54 8.48
N PRO A 114 17.36 -19.31 7.57
CA PRO A 114 16.92 -17.97 7.22
C PRO A 114 15.85 -17.46 8.18
N ALA A 115 15.81 -16.14 8.35
CA ALA A 115 14.66 -15.45 8.92
C ALA A 115 14.38 -14.15 8.15
N GLU A 116 13.11 -13.77 8.08
CA GLU A 116 12.71 -12.50 7.49
C GLU A 116 12.92 -11.35 8.47
N HIS A 117 13.54 -10.28 7.97
CA HIS A 117 13.71 -9.02 8.66
C HIS A 117 13.22 -7.88 7.75
N SER A 118 11.94 -7.57 7.85
CA SER A 118 11.30 -6.52 7.06
C SER A 118 10.45 -5.61 7.96
N ALA A 119 9.97 -4.49 7.41
CA ALA A 119 9.04 -3.61 8.13
C ALA A 119 7.70 -4.29 8.48
N GLN A 120 7.39 -5.42 7.85
CA GLN A 120 6.18 -6.20 8.13
C GLN A 120 6.30 -7.06 9.40
N VAL A 121 7.52 -7.38 9.82
CA VAL A 121 7.78 -8.11 11.07
C VAL A 121 7.64 -7.14 12.26
N PRO A 122 6.88 -7.51 13.33
CA PRO A 122 6.76 -6.69 14.54
C PRO A 122 8.12 -6.28 15.12
N ALA A 123 8.20 -5.07 15.70
CA ALA A 123 9.46 -4.49 16.15
C ALA A 123 10.18 -5.33 17.22
N ASP A 124 9.44 -5.87 18.18
CA ASP A 124 9.94 -6.78 19.21
C ASP A 124 10.55 -8.06 18.61
N ARG A 125 9.91 -8.60 17.57
CA ARG A 125 10.41 -9.78 16.87
C ARG A 125 11.66 -9.46 16.05
N ARG A 126 11.71 -8.29 15.40
CA ARG A 126 12.90 -7.85 14.67
C ARG A 126 14.10 -7.71 15.59
N GLU A 127 13.93 -7.08 16.75
CA GLU A 127 14.98 -6.94 17.76
C GLU A 127 15.48 -8.32 18.26
N GLN A 128 14.59 -9.28 18.48
CA GLN A 128 14.97 -10.67 18.81
C GLN A 128 15.79 -11.31 17.71
N LEU A 129 15.41 -11.16 16.44
CA LEU A 129 16.16 -11.70 15.30
C LEU A 129 17.54 -11.05 15.16
N GLU A 130 17.64 -9.74 15.35
CA GLU A 130 18.91 -9.01 15.36
C GLU A 130 19.84 -9.54 16.45
N ASN A 131 19.33 -9.75 17.64
CA ASN A 131 20.10 -10.28 18.77
C ASN A 131 20.53 -11.73 18.54
N LEU A 132 19.66 -12.58 17.97
CA LEU A 132 19.99 -13.95 17.59
C LEU A 132 21.06 -13.99 16.49
N PHE A 133 20.98 -13.10 15.51
CA PHE A 133 21.94 -13.04 14.40
C PHE A 133 23.33 -12.52 14.82
N LYS A 134 23.38 -11.63 15.84
CA LYS A 134 24.64 -11.15 16.45
C LYS A 134 25.32 -12.21 17.31
N GLY A 135 24.56 -13.18 17.79
CA GLY A 135 25.06 -14.22 18.67
C GLY A 135 26.05 -15.16 17.95
N GLU A 136 26.95 -15.79 18.72
CA GLU A 136 27.92 -16.77 18.19
C GLU A 136 27.29 -18.14 17.90
N GLY A 137 25.97 -18.27 18.00
CA GLY A 137 25.26 -19.53 17.80
C GLY A 137 24.77 -19.73 16.37
N ASP A 138 24.69 -20.99 15.93
CA ASP A 138 24.19 -21.37 14.60
C ASP A 138 22.65 -21.31 14.48
N ALA A 139 21.95 -20.67 15.40
CA ALA A 139 20.50 -20.65 15.42
C ALA A 139 19.90 -19.89 14.22
N LEU A 140 20.58 -18.83 13.78
CA LEU A 140 20.22 -17.99 12.66
C LEU A 140 21.50 -17.53 11.95
N ASN A 141 21.66 -17.86 10.66
CA ASN A 141 22.85 -17.51 9.89
C ASN A 141 22.54 -16.72 8.60
N THR A 142 21.28 -16.51 8.29
CA THR A 142 20.85 -15.80 7.10
C THR A 142 19.66 -14.90 7.42
N LEU A 143 19.76 -13.61 7.06
CA LEU A 143 18.63 -12.66 7.13
C LEU A 143 18.17 -12.30 5.73
N VAL A 144 16.89 -12.48 5.47
CA VAL A 144 16.23 -11.98 4.25
C VAL A 144 15.58 -10.65 4.60
N CYS A 145 16.08 -9.58 4.04
CA CYS A 145 15.72 -8.23 4.47
C CYS A 145 15.32 -7.30 3.31
N THR A 146 14.47 -6.36 3.64
CA THR A 146 14.16 -5.20 2.78
C THR A 146 15.18 -4.07 3.01
N PRO A 147 15.13 -2.95 2.26
CA PRO A 147 16.01 -1.79 2.47
C PRO A 147 16.05 -1.22 3.90
N THR A 148 15.18 -1.66 4.79
CA THR A 148 15.20 -1.23 6.20
C THR A 148 16.55 -1.45 6.89
N LEU A 149 17.31 -2.46 6.48
CA LEU A 149 18.67 -2.70 6.99
C LEU A 149 19.76 -1.80 6.34
N GLU A 150 19.43 -0.94 5.39
CA GLU A 150 20.34 0.09 4.89
C GLU A 150 20.65 1.15 5.98
N LEU A 151 19.68 1.39 6.88
CA LEU A 151 19.72 2.46 7.89
C LEU A 151 20.48 2.06 9.15
N GLY A 152 21.81 1.96 9.09
CA GLY A 152 22.68 2.04 10.28
C GLY A 152 22.45 1.04 11.43
N ILE A 153 21.54 0.08 11.31
CA ILE A 153 21.29 -0.94 12.34
C ILE A 153 22.54 -1.82 12.46
N ASP A 154 23.03 -2.00 13.66
CA ASP A 154 24.15 -2.93 13.91
C ASP A 154 23.63 -4.36 13.91
N ILE A 155 23.99 -5.13 12.91
CA ILE A 155 23.67 -6.56 12.76
C ILE A 155 24.88 -7.48 12.95
N GLY A 156 25.99 -6.93 13.46
CA GLY A 156 27.22 -7.69 13.63
C GLY A 156 28.07 -7.78 12.36
N SER A 157 28.88 -8.83 12.25
CA SER A 157 29.76 -9.04 11.09
C SER A 157 29.11 -9.95 10.07
N LEU A 158 28.99 -9.46 8.82
CA LEU A 158 28.52 -10.27 7.69
C LEU A 158 29.71 -10.72 6.85
N ASP A 159 29.69 -11.98 6.43
CA ASP A 159 30.66 -12.52 5.48
C ASP A 159 30.15 -12.37 4.03
N THR A 160 28.84 -12.37 3.82
CA THR A 160 28.23 -12.30 2.49
C THR A 160 27.00 -11.39 2.47
N VAL A 161 26.88 -10.59 1.42
CA VAL A 161 25.67 -9.85 1.07
C VAL A 161 25.21 -10.28 -0.31
N LEU A 162 23.99 -10.80 -0.40
CA LEU A 162 23.34 -11.15 -1.67
C LEU A 162 22.22 -10.15 -1.97
N MET A 163 22.34 -9.41 -3.05
CA MET A 163 21.30 -8.50 -3.54
C MET A 163 20.51 -9.18 -4.66
N ARG A 164 19.21 -9.35 -4.46
CA ARG A 164 18.30 -10.00 -5.43
C ARG A 164 18.11 -9.20 -6.73
N ASN A 165 18.40 -7.90 -6.72
CA ASN A 165 18.33 -6.99 -7.85
C ASN A 165 19.37 -5.88 -7.68
N VAL A 166 19.68 -5.20 -8.78
CA VAL A 166 20.56 -4.04 -8.74
C VAL A 166 19.88 -2.93 -7.92
N PRO A 167 20.57 -2.36 -6.90
CA PRO A 167 20.03 -1.25 -6.13
C PRO A 167 19.69 -0.03 -7.00
N PRO A 168 18.70 0.79 -6.60
CA PRO A 168 18.25 1.92 -7.41
C PRO A 168 19.32 2.96 -7.69
N THR A 169 20.23 3.16 -6.74
CA THR A 169 21.30 4.16 -6.83
C THR A 169 22.64 3.62 -6.33
N PRO A 170 23.77 4.22 -6.73
CA PRO A 170 25.08 3.92 -6.16
C PRO A 170 25.12 4.04 -4.62
N ALA A 171 24.44 5.03 -4.06
CA ALA A 171 24.36 5.21 -2.61
C ALA A 171 23.73 3.99 -1.90
N ASN A 172 22.61 3.48 -2.43
CA ASN A 172 21.97 2.28 -1.90
C ASN A 172 22.87 1.05 -2.01
N TYR A 173 23.61 0.91 -3.13
CA TYR A 173 24.58 -0.16 -3.30
C TYR A 173 25.63 -0.14 -2.19
N TRP A 174 26.28 1.00 -1.97
CA TRP A 174 27.32 1.12 -0.94
C TRP A 174 26.79 0.96 0.48
N GLN A 175 25.56 1.41 0.76
CA GLN A 175 24.92 1.20 2.06
C GLN A 175 24.66 -0.29 2.36
N ARG A 176 24.34 -1.10 1.34
CA ARG A 176 24.14 -2.55 1.49
C ARG A 176 25.45 -3.29 1.59
N VAL A 177 26.36 -3.06 0.64
CA VAL A 177 27.68 -3.69 0.59
C VAL A 177 28.51 -3.39 1.83
N GLY A 178 28.43 -2.16 2.33
CA GLY A 178 29.15 -1.72 3.54
C GLY A 178 28.70 -2.41 4.84
N ARG A 179 27.75 -3.33 4.79
CA ARG A 179 27.38 -4.19 5.92
C ARG A 179 28.31 -5.39 6.08
N ALA A 180 28.93 -5.85 5.00
CA ALA A 180 29.88 -6.97 5.02
C ALA A 180 31.33 -6.50 5.21
N GLY A 181 32.19 -7.42 5.63
CA GLY A 181 33.63 -7.18 5.73
C GLY A 181 34.09 -6.37 6.93
N ARG A 182 33.27 -6.19 7.94
CA ARG A 182 33.67 -5.54 9.19
C ARG A 182 34.47 -6.50 10.06
N ARG A 183 35.59 -6.36 10.52
CA ARG A 183 36.43 -7.21 11.37
C ARG A 183 37.50 -8.06 10.64
N HIS A 184 38.16 -7.48 9.65
CA HIS A 184 39.34 -8.11 8.98
C HIS A 184 39.03 -9.46 8.27
N ARG A 185 37.76 -9.74 7.93
CA ARG A 185 37.37 -10.88 7.10
C ARG A 185 37.12 -10.43 5.67
N LEU A 186 37.44 -11.26 4.71
CA LEU A 186 37.03 -11.08 3.33
C LEU A 186 35.51 -11.23 3.25
N ALA A 187 34.88 -10.27 2.59
CA ALA A 187 33.45 -10.30 2.34
C ALA A 187 33.17 -10.52 0.86
N VAL A 188 32.13 -11.29 0.59
CA VAL A 188 31.65 -11.54 -0.77
C VAL A 188 30.34 -10.80 -0.96
N ASN A 189 30.29 -9.93 -1.98
CA ASN A 189 29.08 -9.23 -2.35
C ASN A 189 28.62 -9.72 -3.72
N ILE A 190 27.41 -10.25 -3.76
CA ILE A 190 26.81 -10.81 -4.98
C ILE A 190 25.58 -9.97 -5.32
N THR A 191 25.52 -9.48 -6.55
CA THR A 191 24.34 -8.78 -7.07
C THR A 191 23.78 -9.58 -8.23
N TYR A 192 22.54 -10.03 -8.08
CA TYR A 192 21.79 -10.69 -9.14
C TYR A 192 21.07 -9.63 -9.97
N ALA A 193 21.45 -9.45 -11.22
CA ALA A 193 20.79 -8.55 -12.15
C ALA A 193 19.63 -9.28 -12.84
N ARG A 194 18.43 -8.74 -12.72
CA ARG A 194 17.23 -9.26 -13.40
C ARG A 194 17.19 -8.78 -14.85
N ASP A 195 16.37 -9.45 -15.65
CA ASP A 195 16.14 -9.10 -17.06
C ASP A 195 15.15 -7.92 -17.20
N VAL A 196 15.49 -6.78 -16.57
CA VAL A 196 14.78 -5.50 -16.66
C VAL A 196 15.75 -4.39 -17.05
N ASP A 197 15.26 -3.32 -17.68
CA ASP A 197 16.10 -2.28 -18.27
C ASP A 197 17.08 -1.65 -17.29
N HIS A 198 16.66 -1.37 -16.07
CA HIS A 198 17.50 -0.82 -15.03
C HIS A 198 18.69 -1.74 -14.69
N ASP A 199 18.41 -3.01 -14.40
CA ASP A 199 19.42 -3.97 -14.01
C ASP A 199 20.38 -4.28 -15.19
N ARG A 200 19.84 -4.39 -16.41
CA ARG A 200 20.64 -4.56 -17.65
C ARG A 200 21.60 -3.41 -17.87
N ALA A 201 21.19 -2.16 -17.64
CA ALA A 201 22.04 -0.99 -17.84
C ALA A 201 23.28 -1.03 -16.92
N TYR A 202 23.10 -1.38 -15.66
CA TYR A 202 24.20 -1.52 -14.73
C TYR A 202 25.00 -2.82 -14.91
N PHE A 203 24.37 -3.90 -15.38
CA PHE A 203 25.08 -5.13 -15.72
C PHE A 203 26.01 -4.95 -16.93
N ALA A 204 25.59 -4.16 -17.92
CA ALA A 204 26.42 -3.82 -19.07
C ALA A 204 27.61 -2.94 -18.71
N GLU A 205 27.46 -2.05 -17.74
CA GLU A 205 28.49 -1.10 -17.29
C GLU A 205 28.58 -1.04 -15.77
N PRO A 206 29.08 -2.10 -15.08
CA PRO A 206 29.18 -2.16 -13.62
C PRO A 206 29.87 -0.98 -12.93
N PRO A 207 30.93 -0.35 -13.53
CA PRO A 207 31.56 0.82 -12.96
C PRO A 207 30.58 1.98 -12.67
N LYS A 208 29.54 2.15 -13.45
CA LYS A 208 28.51 3.19 -13.18
C LYS A 208 27.85 3.04 -11.81
N LEU A 209 27.67 1.80 -11.34
CA LEU A 209 27.14 1.53 -10.01
C LEU A 209 28.18 1.73 -8.91
N LEU A 210 29.43 1.36 -9.18
CA LEU A 210 30.53 1.40 -8.21
C LEU A 210 31.10 2.80 -8.03
N GLU A 211 31.23 3.55 -9.13
CA GLU A 211 31.86 4.88 -9.19
C GLU A 211 30.83 6.00 -9.31
N GLY A 212 29.55 5.68 -9.27
CA GLY A 212 28.47 6.64 -9.44
C GLY A 212 28.45 7.70 -8.34
N LEU A 213 28.07 8.91 -8.72
CA LEU A 213 27.94 10.03 -7.78
C LEU A 213 26.83 9.74 -6.76
N VAL A 214 27.16 9.92 -5.49
CA VAL A 214 26.18 9.91 -4.40
C VAL A 214 25.58 11.31 -4.32
N GLU A 215 24.37 11.46 -4.89
CA GLU A 215 23.63 12.71 -4.75
C GLU A 215 23.01 12.80 -3.35
N PRO A 216 23.15 13.96 -2.67
CA PRO A 216 22.46 14.17 -1.41
C PRO A 216 20.95 14.14 -1.64
N PRO A 217 20.16 13.61 -0.67
CA PRO A 217 18.70 13.61 -0.79
C PRO A 217 18.18 15.04 -0.95
N ARG A 218 17.32 15.25 -1.92
CA ARG A 218 16.67 16.53 -2.17
C ARG A 218 15.23 16.48 -1.69
N PHE A 219 14.81 17.53 -1.02
CA PHE A 219 13.41 17.72 -0.65
C PHE A 219 12.66 18.49 -1.74
N ASN A 220 11.40 18.15 -1.92
CA ASN A 220 10.52 18.97 -2.76
C ASN A 220 10.11 20.23 -1.98
N MET A 221 10.88 21.30 -2.15
CA MET A 221 10.67 22.59 -1.51
C MET A 221 9.36 23.29 -1.95
N ARG A 222 8.68 22.77 -2.99
CA ARG A 222 7.39 23.29 -3.49
C ARG A 222 6.18 22.64 -2.84
N ASN A 223 6.40 21.70 -1.93
CA ASN A 223 5.28 21.04 -1.26
C ASN A 223 4.65 22.00 -0.22
N GLU A 224 3.63 22.75 -0.66
CA GLU A 224 2.90 23.72 0.15
C GLU A 224 2.34 23.11 1.44
N LEU A 225 1.91 21.84 1.39
CA LEU A 225 1.39 21.13 2.56
C LEU A 225 2.47 20.91 3.61
N MET A 226 3.66 20.48 3.17
CA MET A 226 4.80 20.32 4.09
C MET A 226 5.25 21.64 4.66
N VAL A 227 5.38 22.66 3.84
CA VAL A 227 5.73 24.03 4.29
C VAL A 227 4.70 24.52 5.31
N ALA A 228 3.41 24.39 5.03
CA ALA A 228 2.35 24.80 5.95
C ALA A 228 2.44 24.11 7.32
N LYS A 229 2.71 22.79 7.36
CA LYS A 229 2.89 22.06 8.63
C LYS A 229 4.05 22.61 9.46
N HIS A 230 5.17 22.90 8.80
CA HIS A 230 6.34 23.48 9.47
C HIS A 230 6.10 24.92 9.92
N ILE A 231 5.36 25.71 9.14
CA ILE A 231 4.92 27.05 9.56
C ILE A 231 4.04 26.95 10.81
N HIS A 232 3.08 26.00 10.85
CA HIS A 232 2.26 25.80 12.05
C HIS A 232 3.11 25.48 13.27
N ALA A 233 4.12 24.61 13.13
CA ALA A 233 5.03 24.31 14.23
C ALA A 233 5.86 25.51 14.66
N ALA A 234 6.38 26.31 13.72
CA ALA A 234 7.12 27.53 14.00
C ALA A 234 6.24 28.56 14.73
N VAL A 235 5.01 28.76 14.28
CA VAL A 235 4.02 29.64 14.93
C VAL A 235 3.76 29.20 16.37
N LEU A 236 3.53 27.91 16.62
CA LEU A 236 3.31 27.40 17.98
C LEU A 236 4.54 27.60 18.86
N THR A 237 5.73 27.36 18.33
CA THR A 237 6.99 27.58 19.04
C THR A 237 7.15 29.06 19.43
N THR A 238 6.91 29.95 18.50
CA THR A 238 6.99 31.42 18.75
C THR A 238 5.96 31.85 19.79
N LEU A 239 4.71 31.42 19.65
CA LEU A 239 3.67 31.74 20.64
C LEU A 239 4.01 31.19 22.03
N TYR A 240 4.58 29.98 22.10
CA TYR A 240 5.04 29.42 23.36
C TYR A 240 6.19 30.25 23.95
N GLN A 241 7.15 30.70 23.15
CA GLN A 241 8.24 31.58 23.59
C GLN A 241 7.70 32.92 24.12
N LEU A 242 6.64 33.45 23.52
CA LEU A 242 5.97 34.66 24.01
C LEU A 242 5.34 34.49 25.39
N THR A 243 5.06 33.28 25.85
CA THR A 243 4.55 33.01 27.22
C THR A 243 5.65 32.91 28.28
N THR A 244 6.93 32.83 27.89
CA THR A 244 8.06 32.68 28.83
C THR A 244 8.43 33.98 29.51
N GLU A 245 9.18 33.89 30.62
CA GLU A 245 9.63 35.07 31.36
C GLU A 245 10.62 35.96 30.58
N SER A 246 11.33 35.39 29.61
CA SER A 246 12.24 36.12 28.70
C SER A 246 11.53 36.86 27.57
N SER A 247 10.21 36.77 27.49
CA SER A 247 9.42 37.48 26.49
C SER A 247 9.34 39.01 26.78
N PRO A 248 9.31 39.86 25.74
CA PRO A 248 9.12 41.28 25.89
C PRO A 248 7.69 41.68 26.33
N LEU A 249 6.76 40.73 26.38
CA LEU A 249 5.35 40.95 26.72
C LEU A 249 5.14 41.18 28.22
N GLY A 250 4.16 41.99 28.58
CA GLY A 250 3.71 42.15 29.96
C GLY A 250 3.08 40.87 30.52
N SER A 251 2.95 40.79 31.87
CA SER A 251 2.41 39.59 32.54
C SER A 251 1.01 39.20 32.04
N ASP A 252 0.14 40.19 31.85
CA ASP A 252 -1.24 39.96 31.41
C ASP A 252 -1.32 39.47 29.96
N GLU A 253 -0.48 40.01 29.09
CA GLU A 253 -0.40 39.58 27.68
C GLU A 253 0.17 38.17 27.56
N ARG A 254 1.19 37.82 28.38
CA ARG A 254 1.72 36.45 28.44
C ARG A 254 0.66 35.46 28.88
N LEU A 255 -0.15 35.84 29.86
CA LEU A 255 -1.25 35.02 30.35
C LEU A 255 -2.33 34.84 29.27
N GLU A 256 -2.70 35.90 28.55
CA GLU A 256 -3.65 35.84 27.44
C GLU A 256 -3.20 34.85 26.37
N VAL A 257 -1.91 34.88 25.95
CA VAL A 257 -1.36 33.97 24.98
C VAL A 257 -1.34 32.52 25.53
N ALA A 258 -0.94 32.34 26.77
CA ALA A 258 -0.88 31.02 27.41
C ALA A 258 -2.28 30.37 27.55
N ASP A 259 -3.30 31.17 27.88
CA ASP A 259 -4.67 30.69 27.99
C ASP A 259 -5.28 30.35 26.62
N ALA A 260 -4.97 31.14 25.60
CA ALA A 260 -5.39 30.85 24.23
C ALA A 260 -4.77 29.56 23.71
N LEU A 261 -3.47 29.31 23.98
CA LEU A 261 -2.80 28.07 23.59
C LEU A 261 -3.37 26.86 24.36
N ARG A 262 -3.55 26.97 25.68
CA ARG A 262 -4.14 25.88 26.50
C ARG A 262 -5.55 25.53 26.07
N SER A 263 -6.33 26.55 25.72
CA SER A 263 -7.70 26.37 25.22
C SER A 263 -7.72 25.72 23.86
N ALA A 264 -6.86 26.17 22.91
CA ALA A 264 -6.84 25.65 21.54
C ALA A 264 -6.17 24.26 21.44
N PHE A 265 -5.22 23.92 22.30
CA PHE A 265 -4.44 22.69 22.27
C PHE A 265 -4.51 21.95 23.63
N PRO A 266 -5.68 21.41 24.00
CA PRO A 266 -5.80 20.61 25.23
C PRO A 266 -4.90 19.37 25.14
N THR A 267 -4.50 18.81 26.28
CA THR A 267 -3.58 17.68 26.32
C THR A 267 -4.12 16.45 25.60
N ARG A 268 -5.43 16.24 25.62
CA ARG A 268 -6.07 15.06 25.02
C ARG A 268 -7.17 15.41 24.03
N VAL A 269 -7.23 14.65 22.94
CA VAL A 269 -8.24 14.80 21.86
C VAL A 269 -9.66 14.69 22.40
N LYS A 270 -9.90 13.93 23.47
CA LYS A 270 -11.23 13.85 24.08
C LYS A 270 -11.81 15.20 24.42
N ASP A 271 -10.98 16.17 24.79
CA ASP A 271 -11.41 17.51 25.24
C ASP A 271 -11.95 18.36 24.08
N TYR A 272 -11.59 18.04 22.82
CA TYR A 272 -12.23 18.60 21.65
C TYR A 272 -13.64 18.05 21.41
N LEU A 273 -13.84 16.75 21.69
CA LEU A 273 -15.00 15.99 21.24
C LEU A 273 -16.08 15.83 22.32
N PHE A 274 -15.67 15.88 23.59
CA PHE A 274 -16.55 15.65 24.74
C PHE A 274 -16.54 16.85 25.69
N GLY A 275 -17.69 17.16 26.27
CA GLY A 275 -17.80 18.13 27.35
C GLY A 275 -17.46 17.54 28.72
N GLU A 276 -17.48 18.36 29.76
CA GLU A 276 -17.09 18.01 31.14
C GLU A 276 -17.82 16.77 31.71
N LYS A 277 -19.07 16.56 31.30
CA LYS A 277 -19.88 15.39 31.72
C LYS A 277 -19.67 14.16 30.82
N GLY A 278 -18.68 14.18 29.91
CA GLY A 278 -18.42 13.07 28.99
C GLY A 278 -19.46 12.88 27.88
N HIS A 279 -20.39 13.82 27.70
CA HIS A 279 -21.29 13.86 26.56
C HIS A 279 -20.59 14.44 25.34
N VAL A 280 -20.90 13.91 24.15
CA VAL A 280 -20.36 14.48 22.90
C VAL A 280 -20.86 15.89 22.73
N ARG A 281 -19.94 16.79 22.38
CA ARG A 281 -20.28 18.20 22.11
C ARG A 281 -21.20 18.27 20.89
N THR A 282 -22.29 19.00 21.01
CA THR A 282 -23.22 19.28 19.90
C THR A 282 -22.62 20.33 18.96
N GLU A 283 -21.93 21.31 19.52
CA GLU A 283 -21.30 22.40 18.79
C GLU A 283 -19.86 22.06 18.41
N VAL A 284 -19.38 22.69 17.33
CA VAL A 284 -17.97 22.60 16.93
C VAL A 284 -17.12 23.31 17.98
N PHE A 285 -15.99 22.72 18.31
CA PHE A 285 -15.05 23.31 19.26
C PHE A 285 -14.54 24.68 18.77
N GLU A 286 -14.64 25.69 19.63
CA GLU A 286 -14.30 27.06 19.27
C GLU A 286 -12.81 27.34 19.46
N VAL A 287 -12.18 27.86 18.43
CA VAL A 287 -10.77 28.29 18.43
C VAL A 287 -10.63 29.80 18.34
N SER A 288 -11.67 30.55 18.72
CA SER A 288 -11.75 32.01 18.55
C SER A 288 -10.69 32.79 19.36
N ALA A 289 -10.35 32.35 20.57
CA ALA A 289 -9.29 32.94 21.37
C ALA A 289 -7.91 32.78 20.68
N PHE A 290 -7.62 31.62 20.15
CA PHE A 290 -6.41 31.37 19.40
C PHE A 290 -6.34 32.20 18.12
N ALA A 291 -7.46 32.33 17.38
CA ALA A 291 -7.52 33.16 16.19
C ALA A 291 -7.22 34.65 16.49
N LYS A 292 -7.73 35.18 17.62
CA LYS A 292 -7.42 36.55 18.05
C LYS A 292 -5.94 36.75 18.38
N VAL A 293 -5.32 35.78 19.06
CA VAL A 293 -3.89 35.84 19.40
C VAL A 293 -3.03 35.75 18.14
N VAL A 294 -3.33 34.86 17.21
CA VAL A 294 -2.61 34.78 15.93
C VAL A 294 -2.71 36.07 15.16
N ALA A 295 -3.90 36.68 15.08
CA ALA A 295 -4.09 37.97 14.40
C ALA A 295 -3.38 39.11 15.12
N LYS A 296 -3.40 39.15 16.46
CA LYS A 296 -2.76 40.20 17.27
C LYS A 296 -1.24 40.21 17.10
N TYR A 297 -0.63 39.04 17.03
CA TYR A 297 0.83 38.89 16.95
C TYR A 297 1.32 38.51 15.54
N GLU A 298 0.49 38.67 14.50
CA GLU A 298 0.80 38.29 13.11
C GLU A 298 2.16 38.77 12.64
N SER A 299 2.51 40.05 12.90
CA SER A 299 3.80 40.61 12.48
C SER A 299 4.99 39.93 13.12
N VAL A 300 4.90 39.61 14.41
CA VAL A 300 5.99 38.90 15.14
C VAL A 300 6.11 37.47 14.63
N LEU A 301 4.98 36.79 14.41
CA LEU A 301 4.93 35.42 13.88
C LEU A 301 5.49 35.39 12.46
N PHE A 302 5.12 36.37 11.63
CA PHE A 302 5.61 36.47 10.26
C PHE A 302 7.13 36.65 10.20
N GLU A 303 7.69 37.60 10.98
CA GLU A 303 9.14 37.83 11.00
C GLU A 303 9.91 36.56 11.44
N HIS A 304 9.41 35.85 12.44
CA HIS A 304 10.02 34.61 12.89
C HIS A 304 9.96 33.49 11.84
N VAL A 305 8.79 33.30 11.22
CA VAL A 305 8.60 32.34 10.13
C VAL A 305 9.47 32.72 8.93
N LYS A 306 9.51 33.98 8.56
CA LYS A 306 10.32 34.49 7.45
C LYS A 306 11.81 34.26 7.71
N ALA A 307 12.29 34.49 8.92
CA ALA A 307 13.67 34.19 9.29
C ALA A 307 13.98 32.68 9.18
N ALA A 308 13.06 31.83 9.62
CA ALA A 308 13.25 30.37 9.56
C ALA A 308 13.24 29.80 8.13
N PHE A 309 12.48 30.39 7.21
CA PHE A 309 12.32 29.89 5.84
C PHE A 309 13.09 30.73 4.79
N GLY A 310 13.61 31.91 5.15
CA GLY A 310 14.21 32.86 4.20
C GLY A 310 15.65 32.58 3.83
N GLU A 311 16.43 31.87 4.65
CA GLU A 311 17.82 31.58 4.37
C GLU A 311 17.98 30.38 3.44
N ASN A 312 18.68 30.60 2.31
CA ASN A 312 19.03 29.56 1.34
C ASN A 312 17.87 28.84 0.62
N TRP A 313 16.69 29.47 0.58
CA TRP A 313 15.57 28.90 -0.20
C TRP A 313 15.84 29.08 -1.70
N PRO A 314 15.68 28.03 -2.55
CA PRO A 314 15.94 28.15 -3.97
C PRO A 314 15.02 29.17 -4.65
N GLU A 315 15.56 30.10 -5.45
CA GLU A 315 14.78 31.12 -6.16
C GLU A 315 13.63 30.56 -6.97
N GLN A 316 13.86 29.42 -7.65
CA GLN A 316 12.86 28.73 -8.45
C GLN A 316 11.66 28.19 -7.65
N ASP A 317 11.78 28.09 -6.32
CA ASP A 317 10.79 27.55 -5.40
C ASP A 317 10.27 28.64 -4.43
N SER A 318 10.69 29.89 -4.62
CA SER A 318 10.41 31.03 -3.73
C SER A 318 8.91 31.38 -3.64
N ALA A 319 8.09 30.99 -4.60
CA ALA A 319 6.66 31.29 -4.57
C ALA A 319 5.93 30.73 -3.34
N VAL A 320 6.39 29.57 -2.82
CA VAL A 320 5.78 28.90 -1.65
C VAL A 320 6.12 29.65 -0.34
N VAL A 321 7.22 30.37 -0.32
CA VAL A 321 7.71 31.15 0.84
C VAL A 321 7.62 32.66 0.58
N ALA A 322 6.86 33.07 -0.42
CA ALA A 322 6.58 34.49 -0.65
C ALA A 322 5.83 35.08 0.57
N ASP A 323 6.10 36.36 0.86
CA ASP A 323 5.56 37.04 2.04
C ASP A 323 4.04 36.87 2.17
N ASP A 324 3.31 37.00 1.07
CA ASP A 324 1.84 36.84 1.07
C ASP A 324 1.43 35.39 1.34
N ALA A 325 2.18 34.39 0.81
CA ALA A 325 1.92 32.99 1.05
C ALA A 325 2.15 32.61 2.53
N LEU A 326 3.25 33.06 3.12
CA LEU A 326 3.54 32.84 4.53
C LEU A 326 2.49 33.47 5.44
N ARG A 327 2.09 34.74 5.19
CA ARG A 327 1.03 35.42 5.93
C ARG A 327 -0.31 34.71 5.85
N ASN A 328 -0.68 34.25 4.66
CA ASN A 328 -1.92 33.51 4.45
C ASN A 328 -1.93 32.20 5.25
N VAL A 329 -0.83 31.43 5.27
CA VAL A 329 -0.74 30.19 6.05
C VAL A 329 -0.87 30.45 7.55
N ILE A 330 -0.22 31.53 8.07
CA ILE A 330 -0.31 31.93 9.47
C ILE A 330 -1.76 32.30 9.83
N LEU A 331 -2.41 33.16 9.05
CA LEU A 331 -3.77 33.63 9.34
C LEU A 331 -4.84 32.53 9.14
N GLU A 332 -4.62 31.58 8.23
CA GLU A 332 -5.52 30.43 8.02
C GLU A 332 -5.34 29.30 9.06
N MET A 333 -4.26 29.32 9.83
CA MET A 333 -3.96 28.26 10.79
C MET A 333 -5.11 27.95 11.75
N PRO A 334 -5.82 28.92 12.38
CA PRO A 334 -6.96 28.63 13.26
C PRO A 334 -8.12 27.93 12.53
N LYS A 335 -8.37 28.31 11.26
CA LYS A 335 -9.38 27.66 10.42
C LYS A 335 -9.00 26.22 10.14
N ARG A 336 -7.75 25.96 9.77
CA ARG A 336 -7.24 24.58 9.52
C ARG A 336 -7.33 23.72 10.78
N LEU A 337 -7.01 24.26 11.95
CA LEU A 337 -7.19 23.55 13.23
C LEU A 337 -8.65 23.15 13.43
N ARG A 338 -9.58 24.08 13.23
CA ARG A 338 -11.01 23.82 13.34
C ARG A 338 -11.48 22.73 12.35
N ASP A 339 -10.97 22.75 11.12
CA ASP A 339 -11.32 21.77 10.09
C ASP A 339 -10.86 20.35 10.47
N VAL A 340 -9.66 20.21 11.06
CA VAL A 340 -9.18 18.94 11.62
C VAL A 340 -10.08 18.46 12.76
N ILE A 341 -10.40 19.32 13.71
CA ILE A 341 -11.29 18.98 14.83
C ILE A 341 -12.67 18.55 14.29
N HIS A 342 -13.17 19.23 13.28
CA HIS A 342 -14.43 18.88 12.62
C HIS A 342 -14.39 17.50 11.99
N THR A 343 -13.29 17.13 11.34
CA THR A 343 -13.08 15.78 10.77
C THR A 343 -13.10 14.71 11.85
N LEU A 344 -12.41 14.92 12.98
CA LEU A 344 -12.45 14.00 14.12
C LEU A 344 -13.87 13.85 14.68
N LYS A 345 -14.61 14.96 14.78
CA LYS A 345 -16.00 14.96 15.22
C LYS A 345 -16.90 14.18 14.26
N LYS A 346 -16.77 14.38 12.96
CA LYS A 346 -17.51 13.62 11.95
C LYS A 346 -17.30 12.11 12.09
N ARG A 347 -16.04 11.67 12.25
CA ARG A 347 -15.72 10.25 12.49
C ARG A 347 -16.40 9.71 13.75
N LEU A 348 -16.39 10.47 14.84
CA LEU A 348 -17.07 10.09 16.07
C LEU A 348 -18.59 10.00 15.88
N ASP A 349 -19.20 11.00 15.25
CA ASP A 349 -20.64 11.05 15.01
C ASP A 349 -21.08 9.92 14.08
N TRP A 350 -20.30 9.61 13.04
CA TRP A 350 -20.53 8.46 12.17
C TRP A 350 -20.54 7.15 12.97
N ALA A 351 -19.53 6.90 13.80
CA ALA A 351 -19.46 5.68 14.60
C ALA A 351 -20.68 5.54 15.53
N ARG A 352 -21.09 6.64 16.17
CA ARG A 352 -22.26 6.65 17.07
C ARG A 352 -23.58 6.42 16.32
N HIS A 353 -23.74 7.02 15.15
CA HIS A 353 -24.91 6.77 14.30
C HIS A 353 -24.99 5.32 13.86
N LYS A 354 -23.86 4.71 13.46
CA LYS A 354 -23.81 3.29 13.09
C LYS A 354 -24.12 2.38 14.28
N MET A 355 -23.58 2.65 15.47
CA MET A 355 -23.92 1.89 16.68
C MET A 355 -25.41 1.97 16.98
N LYS A 356 -25.98 3.17 16.97
CA LYS A 356 -27.42 3.36 17.19
C LYS A 356 -28.26 2.59 16.17
N TYR A 357 -27.92 2.68 14.91
CA TYR A 357 -28.60 1.97 13.82
C TYR A 357 -28.54 0.44 14.03
N LEU A 358 -27.37 -0.10 14.38
CA LEU A 358 -27.19 -1.52 14.65
C LEU A 358 -27.92 -1.99 15.93
N ASP A 359 -27.99 -1.15 16.96
CA ASP A 359 -28.80 -1.43 18.15
C ASP A 359 -30.30 -1.48 17.83
N ASP A 360 -30.79 -0.56 16.99
CA ASP A 360 -32.18 -0.58 16.54
C ASP A 360 -32.47 -1.80 15.65
N LEU A 361 -31.51 -2.21 14.82
CA LEU A 361 -31.59 -3.43 14.01
C LEU A 361 -31.63 -4.68 14.90
N ARG A 362 -30.77 -4.75 15.94
CA ARG A 362 -30.77 -5.84 16.95
C ARG A 362 -32.10 -5.94 17.67
N ARG A 363 -32.72 -4.81 18.03
CA ARG A 363 -34.05 -4.79 18.66
C ARG A 363 -35.16 -5.32 17.77
N ARG A 364 -35.09 -5.05 16.45
CA ARG A 364 -36.10 -5.50 15.47
C ARG A 364 -35.95 -6.96 15.08
N GLN A 365 -34.72 -7.45 14.96
CA GLN A 365 -34.44 -8.77 14.38
C GLN A 365 -33.93 -9.79 15.41
N GLY A 366 -33.70 -9.36 16.67
CA GLY A 366 -33.22 -10.20 17.78
C GLY A 366 -31.72 -10.36 17.83
N THR A 367 -31.03 -10.53 16.68
CA THR A 367 -29.58 -10.73 16.60
C THR A 367 -28.98 -9.92 15.46
N LEU A 368 -27.69 -9.56 15.59
CA LEU A 368 -26.88 -9.06 14.50
C LEU A 368 -26.21 -10.23 13.77
N ASP A 369 -25.93 -10.10 12.50
CA ASP A 369 -25.07 -11.03 11.81
C ASP A 369 -23.60 -10.80 12.17
N HIS A 370 -22.71 -11.67 11.69
CA HIS A 370 -21.30 -11.62 12.03
C HIS A 370 -20.63 -10.29 11.62
N ASP A 371 -20.95 -9.80 10.43
CA ASP A 371 -20.39 -8.58 9.87
C ASP A 371 -20.93 -7.34 10.59
N GLU A 372 -22.22 -7.34 10.95
CA GLU A 372 -22.87 -6.28 11.72
C GLU A 372 -22.32 -6.18 13.16
N ASP A 373 -22.13 -7.33 13.82
CA ASP A 373 -21.56 -7.37 15.17
C ASP A 373 -20.08 -6.93 15.14
N ALA A 374 -19.35 -7.31 14.11
CA ALA A 374 -18.00 -6.82 13.90
C ALA A 374 -17.95 -5.30 13.70
N LEU A 375 -18.82 -4.73 12.86
CA LEU A 375 -18.93 -3.29 12.66
C LEU A 375 -19.30 -2.58 13.97
N TYR A 376 -20.24 -3.12 14.75
CA TYR A 376 -20.62 -2.57 16.05
C TYR A 376 -19.44 -2.49 17.00
N ARG A 377 -18.69 -3.59 17.17
CA ARG A 377 -17.50 -3.64 18.06
C ARG A 377 -16.44 -2.62 17.66
N ARG A 378 -16.27 -2.34 16.37
CA ARG A 378 -15.30 -1.38 15.87
C ARG A 378 -15.73 0.05 16.13
N CYS A 379 -17.00 0.36 15.86
CA CYS A 379 -17.55 1.67 16.21
C CYS A 379 -17.42 1.93 17.71
N ASP A 380 -17.68 0.93 18.56
CA ASP A 380 -17.50 1.00 20.01
C ASP A 380 -16.02 1.21 20.39
N ALA A 381 -15.10 0.50 19.73
CA ALA A 381 -13.66 0.66 19.93
C ALA A 381 -13.18 2.09 19.55
N LEU A 382 -13.66 2.65 18.44
CA LEU A 382 -13.36 4.02 18.02
C LEU A 382 -13.88 5.05 19.03
N VAL A 383 -15.11 4.90 19.50
CA VAL A 383 -15.70 5.77 20.53
C VAL A 383 -14.92 5.68 21.84
N LYS A 384 -14.55 4.47 22.28
CA LYS A 384 -13.72 4.25 23.48
C LYS A 384 -12.34 4.87 23.33
N ARG A 385 -11.71 4.73 22.16
CA ARG A 385 -10.42 5.36 21.85
C ARG A 385 -10.50 6.88 22.00
N TYR A 386 -11.48 7.53 21.39
CA TYR A 386 -11.65 8.98 21.51
C TYR A 386 -12.01 9.43 22.93
N LYS A 387 -12.65 8.59 23.74
CA LYS A 387 -12.86 8.83 25.18
C LYS A 387 -11.60 8.63 26.04
N GLY A 388 -10.52 8.09 25.48
CA GLY A 388 -9.30 7.75 26.21
C GLY A 388 -9.45 6.52 27.11
N ILE A 389 -10.43 5.64 26.82
CA ILE A 389 -10.63 4.40 27.56
C ILE A 389 -9.72 3.33 26.95
N GLN A 390 -8.65 2.98 27.65
CA GLN A 390 -7.75 1.90 27.21
C GLN A 390 -8.45 0.54 27.32
N THR A 391 -8.58 -0.18 26.23
CA THR A 391 -8.95 -1.60 26.28
C THR A 391 -7.73 -2.42 26.66
N ARG A 392 -7.87 -3.32 27.64
CA ARG A 392 -6.81 -4.15 28.25
C ARG A 392 -5.88 -4.91 27.28
N ARG A 393 -6.22 -5.00 25.99
CA ARG A 393 -5.43 -5.70 24.94
C ARG A 393 -4.27 -4.89 24.35
N ARG A 394 -4.13 -3.60 24.68
CA ARG A 394 -3.14 -2.69 24.06
C ARG A 394 -1.96 -2.33 24.95
N SER A 395 -1.74 -3.01 26.07
CA SER A 395 -0.84 -2.53 27.14
C SER A 395 0.66 -2.77 26.94
N GLN A 396 1.14 -3.24 25.79
CA GLN A 396 2.57 -3.56 25.64
C GLN A 396 3.23 -3.24 24.29
N SER A 397 2.64 -2.49 23.41
CA SER A 397 3.38 -1.97 22.25
C SER A 397 3.44 -0.45 22.27
N GLU A 398 4.63 0.01 22.59
CA GLU A 398 5.25 1.29 22.21
C GLU A 398 4.43 2.59 22.32
N GLY A 399 4.81 3.39 23.26
CA GLY A 399 5.21 4.80 23.33
C GLY A 399 4.43 5.90 22.63
N TYR A 400 3.48 5.64 21.75
CA TYR A 400 2.62 6.66 21.18
C TYR A 400 1.27 6.67 21.87
N ASP A 401 1.04 7.71 22.68
CA ASP A 401 -0.30 8.00 23.24
C ASP A 401 -1.21 8.47 22.08
N ASP A 402 -1.88 7.53 21.45
CA ASP A 402 -2.88 7.74 20.38
C ASP A 402 -4.00 8.74 20.74
N THR A 403 -4.03 9.21 21.97
CA THR A 403 -5.02 10.17 22.51
C THR A 403 -4.42 11.53 22.80
N ASN A 404 -3.08 11.69 22.67
CA ASN A 404 -2.41 12.97 22.79
C ASN A 404 -2.76 13.87 21.61
N THR A 405 -3.11 15.12 21.90
CA THR A 405 -3.53 16.10 20.88
C THR A 405 -2.47 16.31 19.80
N TYR A 406 -1.21 16.52 20.19
CA TYR A 406 -0.14 16.79 19.21
C TYR A 406 0.13 15.59 18.30
N SER A 407 0.09 14.37 18.85
CA SER A 407 0.23 13.14 18.06
C SER A 407 -0.88 13.00 17.02
N VAL A 408 -2.12 13.27 17.43
CA VAL A 408 -3.27 13.23 16.50
C VAL A 408 -3.20 14.35 15.47
N LEU A 409 -2.85 15.57 15.86
CA LEU A 409 -2.69 16.70 14.92
C LEU A 409 -1.56 16.44 13.90
N ALA A 410 -0.49 15.75 14.30
CA ALA A 410 0.56 15.33 13.36
C ALA A 410 0.05 14.23 12.40
N THR A 411 -0.72 13.27 12.91
CA THR A 411 -1.34 12.21 12.09
C THR A 411 -2.36 12.77 11.10
N GLU A 412 -3.17 13.74 11.53
CA GLU A 412 -4.16 14.42 10.66
C GLU A 412 -3.51 15.49 9.74
N GLY A 413 -2.20 15.65 9.81
CA GLY A 413 -1.44 16.50 8.91
C GLY A 413 -1.50 18.00 9.21
N PHE A 414 -1.89 18.40 10.40
CA PHE A 414 -1.82 19.79 10.86
C PHE A 414 -0.41 20.18 11.32
N LEU A 415 0.31 19.27 11.95
CA LEU A 415 1.69 19.44 12.41
C LEU A 415 2.65 18.54 11.62
N PRO A 416 3.96 18.81 11.63
CA PRO A 416 4.95 17.93 11.05
C PRO A 416 4.90 16.55 11.71
N GLY A 417 4.94 15.50 10.90
CA GLY A 417 5.04 14.11 11.33
C GLY A 417 5.98 13.35 10.39
N TYR A 418 6.27 12.10 10.69
CA TYR A 418 7.11 11.28 9.83
C TYR A 418 6.49 10.95 8.46
N GLY A 419 5.18 11.16 8.30
CA GLY A 419 4.48 10.99 7.03
C GLY A 419 4.65 12.19 6.11
N LEU A 420 5.08 11.95 4.88
CA LEU A 420 5.26 12.99 3.85
C LEU A 420 3.93 13.54 3.31
N GLU A 421 2.84 12.82 3.47
CA GLU A 421 1.52 13.17 2.94
C GLU A 421 0.52 13.42 4.06
N THR A 422 -0.49 14.24 3.77
CA THR A 422 -1.63 14.48 4.66
C THR A 422 -2.78 13.55 4.30
N GLY A 423 -3.56 13.15 5.30
CA GLY A 423 -4.81 12.43 5.04
C GLY A 423 -4.61 10.98 4.63
N TYR A 424 -3.78 10.22 5.37
CA TYR A 424 -3.71 8.78 5.16
C TYR A 424 -5.07 8.12 5.27
N ILE A 425 -5.36 7.25 4.31
CA ILE A 425 -6.49 6.35 4.35
C ILE A 425 -6.07 5.10 5.12
N MET A 426 -6.81 4.77 6.15
CA MET A 426 -6.50 3.64 7.03
C MET A 426 -7.19 2.36 6.53
N GLY A 427 -6.41 1.36 6.15
CA GLY A 427 -6.87 -0.01 5.99
C GLY A 427 -6.71 -0.75 7.31
N THR A 428 -7.79 -1.12 7.99
CA THR A 428 -7.72 -1.89 9.23
C THR A 428 -7.78 -3.37 8.89
N ALA A 429 -6.65 -4.07 9.00
CA ALA A 429 -6.53 -5.50 8.77
C ALA A 429 -6.99 -6.28 10.01
N ILE A 430 -7.96 -7.17 9.83
CA ILE A 430 -8.60 -7.93 10.88
C ILE A 430 -8.24 -9.39 10.72
N LEU A 431 -7.61 -9.92 11.75
CA LEU A 431 -7.24 -11.33 11.82
C LEU A 431 -8.31 -12.14 12.54
N PRO A 432 -8.66 -13.34 12.06
CA PRO A 432 -9.53 -14.26 12.78
C PRO A 432 -8.86 -14.74 14.07
N PHE A 433 -9.65 -15.11 15.07
CA PHE A 433 -9.15 -15.59 16.37
C PHE A 433 -8.30 -16.88 16.28
N THR A 434 -8.39 -17.58 15.14
CA THR A 434 -7.65 -18.82 14.85
C THR A 434 -6.22 -18.57 14.38
N GLU A 435 -5.91 -17.34 14.00
CA GLU A 435 -4.58 -16.97 13.52
C GLU A 435 -3.75 -16.32 14.64
N GLU A 436 -2.46 -16.62 14.67
CA GLU A 436 -1.53 -15.95 15.57
C GLU A 436 -1.28 -14.52 15.06
N GLY A 437 -1.75 -13.53 15.80
CA GLY A 437 -1.54 -12.13 15.46
C GLY A 437 -2.58 -11.21 16.08
N ARG A 438 -2.37 -9.92 15.91
CA ARG A 438 -3.29 -8.85 16.33
C ARG A 438 -3.74 -8.06 15.12
N ASP A 439 -4.94 -7.52 15.19
CA ASP A 439 -5.40 -6.54 14.20
C ASP A 439 -4.39 -5.39 14.09
N PHE A 440 -4.11 -4.95 12.87
CA PHE A 440 -3.14 -3.90 12.60
C PHE A 440 -3.66 -2.92 11.54
N GLY A 441 -3.12 -1.70 11.57
CA GLY A 441 -3.45 -0.66 10.60
C GLY A 441 -2.44 -0.64 9.46
N LEU A 442 -2.94 -0.48 8.24
CA LEU A 442 -2.15 -0.23 7.04
C LEU A 442 -2.50 1.17 6.51
N PRO A 443 -1.75 2.22 6.87
CA PRO A 443 -1.96 3.53 6.31
C PRO A 443 -1.47 3.57 4.86
N ARG A 444 -2.26 4.20 3.97
CA ARG A 444 -1.90 4.45 2.57
C ARG A 444 -2.19 5.88 2.19
N PRO A 445 -1.30 6.54 1.42
CA PRO A 445 -1.64 7.83 0.83
C PRO A 445 -2.86 7.70 -0.08
N PRO A 446 -3.66 8.76 -0.25
CA PRO A 446 -4.89 8.71 -1.03
C PRO A 446 -4.72 8.18 -2.45
N SER A 447 -3.62 8.52 -3.12
CA SER A 447 -3.28 8.06 -4.47
C SER A 447 -3.08 6.54 -4.56
N LEU A 448 -2.46 5.95 -3.54
CA LEU A 448 -2.24 4.50 -3.45
C LEU A 448 -3.51 3.79 -2.95
N ALA A 449 -4.17 4.33 -1.92
CA ALA A 449 -5.43 3.80 -1.40
C ALA A 449 -6.51 3.71 -2.50
N LEU A 450 -6.56 4.71 -3.39
CA LEU A 450 -7.45 4.73 -4.55
C LEU A 450 -7.27 3.53 -5.50
N ARG A 451 -6.11 2.89 -5.48
CA ARG A 451 -5.78 1.72 -6.31
C ARG A 451 -5.82 0.41 -5.53
N GLU A 452 -5.36 0.44 -4.28
CA GLU A 452 -5.25 -0.76 -3.46
C GLU A 452 -6.53 -1.07 -2.68
N TYR A 453 -7.16 -0.03 -2.09
CA TYR A 453 -8.34 -0.19 -1.24
C TYR A 453 -9.64 -0.14 -2.04
N VAL A 454 -9.76 -1.06 -2.99
CA VAL A 454 -10.95 -1.19 -3.83
C VAL A 454 -11.55 -2.59 -3.71
N PRO A 455 -12.88 -2.73 -3.85
CA PRO A 455 -13.54 -4.03 -3.78
C PRO A 455 -12.98 -5.02 -4.80
N GLY A 456 -12.58 -6.19 -4.33
CA GLY A 456 -12.06 -7.28 -5.18
C GLY A 456 -10.54 -7.30 -5.36
N ASN A 457 -9.81 -6.29 -4.88
CA ASN A 457 -8.35 -6.35 -4.84
C ASN A 457 -7.87 -7.15 -3.64
N LEU A 458 -6.78 -7.91 -3.82
CA LEU A 458 -6.09 -8.61 -2.73
C LEU A 458 -4.95 -7.76 -2.19
N ILE A 459 -4.91 -7.63 -0.88
CA ILE A 459 -3.89 -6.89 -0.15
C ILE A 459 -3.09 -7.89 0.66
N TYR A 460 -1.77 -7.88 0.48
CA TYR A 460 -0.84 -8.80 1.13
C TYR A 460 -0.06 -8.06 2.21
N ALA A 461 -0.21 -8.50 3.45
CA ALA A 461 0.48 -7.90 4.59
C ALA A 461 0.69 -8.91 5.72
N ASN A 462 1.85 -8.85 6.37
CA ASN A 462 2.20 -9.68 7.54
C ASN A 462 1.94 -11.18 7.36
N GLY A 463 2.23 -11.72 6.18
CA GLY A 463 2.01 -13.14 5.90
C GLY A 463 0.54 -13.54 5.62
N HIS A 464 -0.35 -12.58 5.45
CA HIS A 464 -1.78 -12.81 5.24
C HIS A 464 -2.30 -12.07 4.00
N ARG A 465 -3.44 -12.56 3.49
CA ARG A 465 -4.20 -11.95 2.39
C ARG A 465 -5.49 -11.35 2.92
N PHE A 466 -5.78 -10.15 2.45
CA PHE A 466 -6.98 -9.41 2.83
C PHE A 466 -7.72 -8.92 1.59
N VAL A 467 -9.01 -8.66 1.75
CA VAL A 467 -9.84 -7.95 0.77
C VAL A 467 -10.48 -6.74 1.41
N ALA A 468 -10.55 -5.64 0.67
CA ALA A 468 -11.30 -4.46 1.07
C ALA A 468 -12.81 -4.76 1.04
N ARG A 469 -13.48 -4.70 2.19
CA ARG A 469 -14.85 -5.17 2.32
C ARG A 469 -15.84 -4.17 2.87
N HIS A 470 -15.47 -3.42 3.90
CA HIS A 470 -16.33 -2.48 4.60
C HIS A 470 -15.72 -1.07 4.54
N PHE A 471 -16.37 -0.18 3.85
CA PHE A 471 -15.95 1.19 3.65
C PHE A 471 -16.64 2.11 4.66
N HIS A 472 -15.90 3.02 5.26
CA HIS A 472 -16.41 3.98 6.22
C HIS A 472 -16.89 5.23 5.50
N PHE A 473 -18.01 5.14 4.77
CA PHE A 473 -18.57 6.29 4.08
C PHE A 473 -19.07 7.33 5.08
N GLU A 474 -18.57 8.54 4.93
CA GLU A 474 -19.20 9.71 5.56
C GLU A 474 -20.52 10.02 4.83
N PRO A 475 -21.48 10.68 5.47
CA PRO A 475 -22.70 11.16 4.81
C PRO A 475 -22.35 12.36 3.90
N VAL A 476 -21.77 12.05 2.75
CA VAL A 476 -21.44 13.00 1.68
C VAL A 476 -22.23 12.58 0.46
N ASP A 477 -22.86 13.53 -0.21
CA ASP A 477 -23.51 13.26 -1.50
C ASP A 477 -22.44 12.84 -2.53
N PRO A 478 -22.64 11.72 -3.25
CA PRO A 478 -21.69 11.30 -4.26
C PRO A 478 -21.55 12.36 -5.37
N THR A 479 -20.31 12.63 -5.76
CA THR A 479 -20.03 13.50 -6.91
C THR A 479 -20.30 12.76 -8.21
N SER A 480 -20.99 13.38 -9.14
CA SER A 480 -21.29 12.79 -10.45
C SER A 480 -20.22 13.16 -11.47
N PHE A 481 -19.74 12.14 -12.19
CA PHE A 481 -18.73 12.28 -13.24
C PHE A 481 -19.25 11.74 -14.57
N GLN A 482 -18.83 12.37 -15.65
CA GLN A 482 -18.92 11.83 -17.00
C GLN A 482 -17.61 11.13 -17.34
N VAL A 483 -17.68 9.89 -17.80
CA VAL A 483 -16.52 9.04 -18.06
C VAL A 483 -16.46 8.72 -19.55
N ASP A 484 -15.45 9.19 -20.23
CA ASP A 484 -15.13 8.79 -21.60
C ASP A 484 -14.08 7.68 -21.58
N THR A 485 -14.54 6.47 -21.81
CA THR A 485 -13.69 5.27 -21.78
C THR A 485 -12.81 5.15 -23.03
N ALA A 486 -13.17 5.82 -24.12
CA ALA A 486 -12.40 5.79 -25.36
C ALA A 486 -11.17 6.72 -25.30
N HIS A 487 -11.29 7.86 -24.63
CA HIS A 487 -10.20 8.83 -24.45
C HIS A 487 -9.60 8.78 -23.04
N GLU A 488 -9.98 7.81 -22.22
CA GLU A 488 -9.49 7.62 -20.85
C GLU A 488 -9.58 8.89 -20.00
N SER A 489 -10.69 9.63 -20.13
CA SER A 489 -10.88 10.91 -19.48
C SER A 489 -12.13 10.94 -18.61
N VAL A 490 -12.14 11.87 -17.65
CA VAL A 490 -13.25 12.08 -16.71
C VAL A 490 -13.47 13.57 -16.50
N THR A 491 -14.75 13.96 -16.40
CA THR A 491 -15.15 15.35 -16.16
C THR A 491 -16.27 15.39 -15.12
N GLU A 492 -16.18 16.32 -14.17
CA GLU A 492 -17.22 16.52 -13.14
C GLU A 492 -18.49 17.12 -13.78
N VAL A 493 -19.65 16.58 -13.41
CA VAL A 493 -20.93 17.07 -13.92
C VAL A 493 -21.25 18.45 -13.34
N GLY A 494 -21.40 19.42 -14.19
CA GLY A 494 -21.64 20.84 -13.85
C GLY A 494 -21.09 21.79 -14.90
N THR A 495 -20.18 21.28 -15.76
CA THR A 495 -19.55 22.07 -16.82
C THR A 495 -20.26 21.95 -18.18
N PHE A 496 -21.05 20.87 -18.40
CA PHE A 496 -21.80 20.64 -19.64
C PHE A 496 -23.17 20.05 -19.39
N ALA A 497 -24.12 20.31 -20.29
CA ALA A 497 -25.47 19.75 -20.20
C ALA A 497 -25.45 18.21 -20.37
N PRO A 498 -26.09 17.43 -19.48
CA PRO A 498 -26.07 15.97 -19.50
C PRO A 498 -26.55 15.35 -20.83
N GLU A 499 -27.50 15.99 -21.50
CA GLU A 499 -28.10 15.50 -22.75
C GLU A 499 -27.12 15.53 -23.94
N ALA A 500 -26.22 16.53 -24.00
CA ALA A 500 -25.22 16.64 -25.04
C ALA A 500 -24.13 15.56 -24.91
N LEU A 501 -23.83 15.14 -23.69
CA LEU A 501 -22.82 14.12 -23.39
C LEU A 501 -23.33 12.70 -23.61
N ALA A 502 -24.62 12.42 -23.34
CA ALA A 502 -25.23 11.14 -23.63
C ALA A 502 -25.21 10.82 -25.16
N ALA A 503 -25.33 11.85 -25.99
CA ALA A 503 -25.21 11.71 -27.45
C ALA A 503 -23.80 11.33 -27.94
N LEU A 504 -22.76 11.55 -27.11
CA LEU A 504 -21.37 11.21 -27.39
C LEU A 504 -20.96 9.82 -26.88
N GLY A 505 -21.88 9.05 -26.29
CA GLY A 505 -21.60 7.72 -25.74
C GLY A 505 -20.81 7.77 -24.42
N VAL A 506 -20.82 8.89 -23.72
CA VAL A 506 -20.15 9.08 -22.44
C VAL A 506 -21.00 8.50 -21.30
N ALA A 507 -20.42 7.66 -20.47
CA ALA A 507 -21.12 7.04 -19.35
C ALA A 507 -21.09 7.93 -18.10
N SER A 508 -22.19 7.92 -17.32
CA SER A 508 -22.24 8.62 -16.03
C SER A 508 -21.83 7.70 -14.90
N LEU A 509 -21.01 8.22 -13.98
CA LEU A 509 -20.56 7.51 -12.78
C LEU A 509 -20.66 8.43 -11.56
N LYS A 510 -21.31 7.95 -10.51
CA LYS A 510 -21.21 8.57 -9.19
C LYS A 510 -19.93 8.09 -8.50
N ALA A 511 -19.16 8.97 -7.90
CA ALA A 511 -17.98 8.59 -7.12
C ALA A 511 -17.98 9.29 -5.76
N VAL A 512 -17.34 8.63 -4.80
CA VAL A 512 -17.17 9.12 -3.42
C VAL A 512 -15.69 9.31 -3.11
N PRO A 513 -15.33 10.17 -2.15
CA PRO A 513 -13.95 10.26 -1.69
C PRO A 513 -13.46 8.90 -1.22
N VAL A 514 -12.20 8.57 -1.51
CA VAL A 514 -11.56 7.40 -0.91
C VAL A 514 -11.55 7.57 0.61
N CYS A 515 -11.93 6.53 1.34
CA CYS A 515 -12.15 6.57 2.78
C CYS A 515 -11.51 5.38 3.49
N ASP A 516 -11.47 5.44 4.81
CA ASP A 516 -11.00 4.34 5.66
C ASP A 516 -11.79 3.06 5.34
N VAL A 517 -11.10 1.92 5.40
CA VAL A 517 -11.65 0.65 4.99
C VAL A 517 -11.22 -0.49 5.91
N GLU A 518 -12.08 -1.46 6.07
CA GLU A 518 -11.74 -2.69 6.75
C GLU A 518 -11.33 -3.76 5.77
N LEU A 519 -10.20 -4.36 6.10
CA LEU A 519 -9.58 -5.41 5.33
C LEU A 519 -9.89 -6.75 6.01
N VAL A 520 -10.73 -7.53 5.35
CA VAL A 520 -11.15 -8.85 5.86
C VAL A 520 -10.15 -9.90 5.43
N HIS A 521 -9.66 -10.68 6.38
CA HIS A 521 -8.74 -11.79 6.14
C HIS A 521 -9.39 -12.85 5.25
N THR A 522 -8.64 -13.33 4.27
CA THR A 522 -9.08 -14.41 3.37
C THR A 522 -8.30 -15.71 3.59
N SER A 523 -6.98 -15.62 3.71
CA SER A 523 -6.10 -16.76 3.95
C SER A 523 -4.71 -16.29 4.37
N SER A 524 -3.94 -17.17 4.97
CA SER A 524 -2.51 -16.99 5.18
C SER A 524 -1.76 -17.25 3.87
N ILE A 525 -0.59 -16.64 3.71
CA ILE A 525 0.31 -16.90 2.58
C ILE A 525 1.11 -18.14 2.93
N SER A 526 0.96 -19.20 2.13
CA SER A 526 1.65 -20.47 2.34
C SER A 526 3.02 -20.54 1.65
N ASP A 527 3.19 -19.75 0.59
CA ASP A 527 4.41 -19.68 -0.20
C ASP A 527 4.73 -18.24 -0.56
N GLU A 528 5.94 -17.78 -0.25
CA GLU A 528 6.39 -16.41 -0.55
C GLU A 528 6.61 -16.17 -2.04
N GLU A 529 6.86 -17.22 -2.82
CA GLU A 529 6.99 -17.15 -4.27
C GLU A 529 5.65 -17.15 -5.01
N GLU A 530 4.55 -17.26 -4.28
CA GLU A 530 3.23 -17.23 -4.86
C GLU A 530 2.98 -15.94 -5.64
N TYR A 531 2.41 -16.09 -6.85
CA TYR A 531 2.01 -14.95 -7.67
C TYR A 531 1.01 -14.07 -6.91
N ARG A 532 1.38 -12.81 -6.69
CA ARG A 532 0.52 -11.84 -6.01
C ARG A 532 -0.48 -11.25 -7.00
N PHE A 533 -1.74 -11.52 -6.75
CA PHE A 533 -2.81 -10.94 -7.55
C PHE A 533 -2.91 -9.45 -7.29
N GLN A 534 -2.95 -8.67 -8.36
CA GLN A 534 -3.24 -7.25 -8.31
C GLN A 534 -4.35 -6.93 -9.30
N LEU A 535 -5.44 -6.37 -8.80
CA LEU A 535 -6.54 -5.92 -9.64
C LEU A 535 -6.10 -4.70 -10.46
N GLN A 536 -6.12 -4.83 -11.77
CA GLN A 536 -5.87 -3.70 -12.63
C GLN A 536 -7.10 -2.78 -12.65
N VAL A 537 -6.92 -1.55 -12.22
CA VAL A 537 -7.98 -0.53 -12.13
C VAL A 537 -7.74 0.59 -13.13
N ALA A 538 -8.82 1.14 -13.69
CA ALA A 538 -8.78 2.31 -14.54
C ALA A 538 -8.93 3.56 -13.65
N VAL A 539 -7.90 4.40 -13.65
CA VAL A 539 -7.86 5.65 -12.89
C VAL A 539 -7.58 6.78 -13.86
N TYR A 540 -8.54 7.69 -13.98
CA TYR A 540 -8.44 8.88 -14.83
C TYR A 540 -8.29 10.11 -13.95
N GLY A 541 -7.58 11.11 -14.44
CA GLY A 541 -7.31 12.32 -13.67
C GLY A 541 -7.58 13.59 -14.46
N TYR A 542 -7.93 14.67 -13.74
CA TYR A 542 -8.02 16.01 -14.29
C TYR A 542 -7.55 17.04 -13.27
N GLU A 543 -7.09 18.16 -13.78
CA GLU A 543 -6.61 19.27 -12.96
C GLU A 543 -7.80 20.03 -12.35
N ILE A 544 -7.73 20.28 -11.03
CA ILE A 544 -8.70 21.09 -10.28
C ILE A 544 -8.01 22.34 -9.77
N GLY A 545 -8.62 23.52 -9.99
CA GLY A 545 -8.12 24.79 -9.46
C GLY A 545 -7.35 25.63 -10.47
N ARG A 546 -6.42 26.47 -9.97
CA ARG A 546 -5.67 27.40 -10.82
C ARG A 546 -4.67 26.69 -11.69
N HIS A 547 -4.71 26.97 -12.98
CA HIS A 547 -3.70 26.50 -13.94
C HIS A 547 -2.35 27.15 -13.64
N GLY A 548 -1.41 26.38 -13.12
CA GLY A 548 -0.02 26.81 -12.94
C GLY A 548 0.66 27.06 -14.30
N THR A 549 1.70 27.91 -14.30
CA THR A 549 2.56 28.09 -15.47
C THR A 549 3.35 26.80 -15.70
N GLY A 550 3.18 26.19 -16.86
CA GLY A 550 3.89 24.98 -17.25
C GLY A 550 5.07 25.26 -18.19
N ARG A 551 6.03 24.35 -18.24
CA ARG A 551 7.05 24.34 -19.29
C ARG A 551 6.51 23.60 -20.50
N ARG A 552 6.57 24.25 -21.68
CA ARG A 552 6.16 23.67 -22.96
C ARG A 552 7.33 22.98 -23.64
N PHE A 553 7.07 21.81 -24.14
CA PHE A 553 8.03 21.01 -24.91
C PHE A 553 7.40 20.65 -26.23
N ALA A 554 8.12 20.88 -27.33
CA ALA A 554 7.70 20.43 -28.65
C ALA A 554 8.28 19.04 -28.93
N TRP A 555 7.42 18.10 -29.33
CA TRP A 555 7.81 16.76 -29.73
C TRP A 555 7.16 16.41 -31.08
N GLY A 556 7.90 16.62 -32.18
CA GLY A 556 7.35 16.52 -33.54
C GLY A 556 6.23 17.54 -33.73
N ASN A 557 5.05 17.08 -34.13
CA ASN A 557 3.86 17.90 -34.32
C ASN A 557 3.00 18.05 -33.07
N ARG A 558 3.50 17.59 -31.91
CA ARG A 558 2.78 17.62 -30.64
C ARG A 558 3.46 18.58 -29.67
N GLU A 559 2.66 19.29 -28.90
CA GLU A 559 3.11 20.14 -27.80
C GLU A 559 2.73 19.47 -26.48
N LEU A 560 3.71 19.30 -25.58
CA LEU A 560 3.54 18.78 -24.26
C LEU A 560 3.80 19.90 -23.25
N THR A 561 2.94 20.04 -22.26
CA THR A 561 3.11 21.05 -21.21
C THR A 561 3.29 20.33 -19.88
N LEU A 562 4.50 20.36 -19.31
CA LEU A 562 4.76 19.89 -17.95
C LEU A 562 4.36 20.98 -16.96
N ARG A 563 3.41 20.67 -16.11
CA ARG A 563 2.98 21.50 -14.97
C ARG A 563 3.41 20.83 -13.67
N ARG A 564 3.93 21.61 -12.75
CA ARG A 564 4.42 21.10 -11.46
C ARG A 564 3.55 21.59 -10.32
N GLY A 565 3.34 20.71 -9.33
CA GLY A 565 2.59 21.01 -8.12
C GLY A 565 1.13 21.37 -8.40
N VAL A 566 0.51 20.72 -9.39
CA VAL A 566 -0.89 20.95 -9.72
C VAL A 566 -1.81 20.15 -8.80
N TYR A 567 -2.95 20.71 -8.47
CA TYR A 567 -4.02 19.99 -7.80
C TYR A 567 -4.76 19.13 -8.82
N MET A 568 -4.74 17.83 -8.61
CA MET A 568 -5.39 16.86 -9.50
C MET A 568 -6.43 16.04 -8.73
N ARG A 569 -7.58 15.85 -9.35
CA ARG A 569 -8.55 14.84 -8.90
C ARG A 569 -8.35 13.58 -9.72
N LEU A 570 -8.03 12.50 -9.03
CA LEU A 570 -7.95 11.16 -9.60
C LEU A 570 -9.25 10.42 -9.31
N VAL A 571 -9.86 9.83 -10.34
CA VAL A 571 -11.11 9.07 -10.23
C VAL A 571 -10.88 7.64 -10.68
N ASN A 572 -11.06 6.69 -9.78
CA ASN A 572 -11.07 5.27 -10.07
C ASN A 572 -12.46 4.88 -10.56
N VAL A 573 -12.56 4.57 -11.84
CA VAL A 573 -13.83 4.26 -12.51
C VAL A 573 -14.18 2.78 -12.53
N GLY A 574 -13.33 1.92 -11.97
CA GLY A 574 -13.56 0.48 -11.85
C GLY A 574 -12.41 -0.37 -12.37
N PRO A 575 -12.52 -1.70 -12.30
CA PRO A 575 -11.54 -2.60 -12.90
C PRO A 575 -11.47 -2.41 -14.41
N ALA A 576 -10.26 -2.40 -14.96
CA ALA A 576 -10.02 -2.16 -16.39
C ALA A 576 -10.79 -3.14 -17.31
N SER A 577 -10.98 -4.38 -16.89
CA SER A 577 -11.78 -5.38 -17.61
C SER A 577 -13.28 -5.04 -17.62
N CYS A 578 -13.82 -4.55 -16.51
CA CYS A 578 -15.22 -4.13 -16.40
C CYS A 578 -15.47 -2.85 -17.19
N VAL A 579 -14.56 -1.88 -17.11
CA VAL A 579 -14.65 -0.61 -17.85
C VAL A 579 -14.73 -0.86 -19.36
N ARG A 580 -13.87 -1.73 -19.88
CA ARG A 580 -13.92 -2.14 -21.30
C ARG A 580 -15.25 -2.78 -21.73
N SER A 581 -15.95 -3.40 -20.80
CA SER A 581 -17.31 -3.97 -21.04
C SER A 581 -18.44 -3.02 -20.70
N GLY A 582 -18.18 -1.73 -20.46
CA GLY A 582 -19.17 -0.70 -20.15
C GLY A 582 -19.72 -0.76 -18.71
N ARG A 583 -19.13 -1.58 -17.83
CA ARG A 583 -19.55 -1.71 -16.43
C ARG A 583 -18.63 -0.89 -15.53
N LEU A 584 -19.06 0.33 -15.21
CA LEU A 584 -18.31 1.24 -14.36
C LEU A 584 -18.55 0.98 -12.86
N GLY A 585 -17.60 1.40 -12.03
CA GLY A 585 -17.70 1.44 -10.57
C GLY A 585 -17.71 0.08 -9.89
N TYR A 586 -17.91 0.15 -8.58
CA TYR A 586 -17.89 -0.99 -7.65
C TYR A 586 -19.23 -1.11 -6.94
N PRO A 587 -19.77 -2.34 -6.76
CA PRO A 587 -21.03 -2.55 -6.04
C PRO A 587 -20.81 -2.35 -4.54
N VAL A 588 -21.47 -1.35 -3.97
CA VAL A 588 -21.32 -0.93 -2.57
C VAL A 588 -22.66 -0.58 -1.95
N SER A 589 -22.83 -0.88 -0.67
CA SER A 589 -23.94 -0.43 0.14
C SER A 589 -23.54 0.78 0.98
N PHE A 590 -24.14 1.94 0.77
CA PHE A 590 -23.87 3.13 1.59
C PHE A 590 -24.35 2.98 3.03
N ILE A 591 -25.33 2.14 3.29
CA ILE A 591 -25.85 1.93 4.64
C ILE A 591 -24.87 1.14 5.49
N THR A 592 -24.36 0.01 4.97
CA THR A 592 -23.47 -0.88 5.72
C THR A 592 -22.01 -0.65 5.45
N GLY A 593 -21.65 0.02 4.35
CA GLY A 593 -20.29 0.09 3.83
C GLY A 593 -19.82 -1.20 3.16
N GLN A 594 -20.65 -2.25 3.15
CA GLN A 594 -20.28 -3.52 2.52
C GLN A 594 -20.13 -3.41 1.02
N SER A 595 -19.21 -4.19 0.49
CA SER A 595 -18.92 -4.26 -0.93
C SER A 595 -18.71 -5.69 -1.40
N ARG A 596 -18.79 -5.88 -2.70
CA ARG A 596 -18.42 -7.13 -3.37
C ARG A 596 -17.47 -6.85 -4.52
N SER A 597 -16.71 -7.86 -4.92
CA SER A 597 -15.88 -7.75 -6.12
C SER A 597 -16.77 -7.46 -7.34
N PRO A 598 -16.43 -6.48 -8.16
CA PRO A 598 -17.14 -6.24 -9.41
C PRO A 598 -16.94 -7.34 -10.46
N LEU A 599 -15.96 -8.25 -10.19
CA LEU A 599 -15.69 -9.46 -10.99
C LEU A 599 -16.45 -10.68 -10.48
N ALA A 600 -17.23 -10.56 -9.40
CA ALA A 600 -18.08 -11.63 -8.92
C ALA A 600 -19.14 -12.00 -9.97
N SER A 601 -19.68 -13.21 -9.88
CA SER A 601 -20.72 -13.68 -10.79
C SER A 601 -21.99 -12.83 -10.69
N ASP A 602 -22.73 -12.73 -11.78
CA ASP A 602 -24.00 -11.98 -11.78
C ASP A 602 -25.00 -12.53 -10.74
N ALA A 603 -24.94 -13.82 -10.45
CA ALA A 603 -25.76 -14.44 -9.41
C ALA A 603 -25.38 -13.93 -8.01
N GLU A 604 -24.09 -13.87 -7.68
CA GLU A 604 -23.59 -13.34 -6.41
C GLU A 604 -23.93 -11.85 -6.23
N LEU A 605 -23.78 -11.07 -7.29
CA LEU A 605 -24.11 -9.64 -7.26
C LEU A 605 -25.63 -9.41 -7.08
N ARG A 606 -26.47 -10.20 -7.72
CA ARG A 606 -27.92 -10.15 -7.50
C ARG A 606 -28.27 -10.55 -6.07
N GLN A 607 -27.75 -11.66 -5.58
CA GLN A 607 -27.97 -12.11 -4.20
C GLN A 607 -27.52 -11.04 -3.19
N PHE A 608 -26.39 -10.39 -3.42
CA PHE A 608 -25.92 -9.28 -2.59
C PHE A 608 -26.90 -8.11 -2.59
N SER A 609 -27.41 -7.71 -3.75
CA SER A 609 -28.37 -6.60 -3.88
C SER A 609 -29.72 -6.95 -3.26
N GLU A 610 -30.24 -8.14 -3.50
CA GLU A 610 -31.51 -8.60 -2.96
C GLU A 610 -31.48 -8.77 -1.44
N SER A 611 -30.39 -9.34 -0.90
CA SER A 611 -30.21 -9.48 0.54
C SER A 611 -30.17 -8.12 1.25
N HIS A 612 -29.51 -7.12 0.63
CA HIS A 612 -29.45 -5.76 1.17
C HIS A 612 -30.80 -5.04 1.09
N LEU A 613 -31.49 -5.19 -0.04
CA LEU A 613 -32.83 -4.61 -0.18
C LEU A 613 -33.81 -5.19 0.85
N ASN A 614 -33.80 -6.51 1.02
CA ASN A 614 -34.69 -7.19 1.96
C ASN A 614 -34.37 -6.86 3.43
N ARG A 615 -33.06 -6.77 3.78
CA ARG A 615 -32.63 -6.57 5.16
C ARG A 615 -32.65 -5.11 5.58
N TYR A 616 -32.26 -4.20 4.71
CA TYR A 616 -32.04 -2.78 5.04
C TYR A 616 -32.99 -1.82 4.31
N GLY A 617 -33.79 -2.32 3.38
CA GLY A 617 -34.67 -1.48 2.57
C GLY A 617 -33.92 -0.53 1.62
N ALA A 618 -32.68 -0.82 1.29
CA ALA A 618 -31.83 0.04 0.47
C ALA A 618 -31.12 -0.73 -0.63
N CYS A 619 -30.92 -0.08 -1.77
CA CYS A 619 -30.25 -0.65 -2.92
C CYS A 619 -28.72 -0.60 -2.76
N VAL A 620 -28.07 -1.57 -3.36
CA VAL A 620 -26.62 -1.54 -3.62
C VAL A 620 -26.40 -0.68 -4.87
N GLU A 621 -25.53 0.32 -4.77
CA GLU A 621 -25.18 1.20 -5.89
C GLU A 621 -23.81 0.83 -6.46
N ARG A 622 -23.59 1.16 -7.74
CA ARG A 622 -22.25 1.10 -8.33
C ARG A 622 -21.62 2.48 -8.28
N VAL A 623 -20.49 2.59 -7.57
CA VAL A 623 -19.81 3.87 -7.36
C VAL A 623 -18.33 3.75 -7.68
N GLY A 624 -17.76 4.86 -8.17
CA GLY A 624 -16.30 5.05 -8.23
C GLY A 624 -15.74 5.61 -6.92
N PHE A 625 -14.44 5.71 -6.86
CA PHE A 625 -13.73 6.40 -5.78
C PHE A 625 -12.90 7.54 -6.36
N TYR A 626 -12.74 8.63 -5.62
CA TYR A 626 -11.84 9.69 -6.05
C TYR A 626 -10.92 10.16 -4.91
N ALA A 627 -9.79 10.74 -5.29
CA ALA A 627 -8.84 11.37 -4.37
C ALA A 627 -8.28 12.64 -5.00
N ASP A 628 -8.14 13.67 -4.17
CA ASP A 628 -7.47 14.91 -4.56
C ASP A 628 -6.01 14.84 -4.10
N ILE A 629 -5.10 15.07 -5.03
CA ILE A 629 -3.66 14.98 -4.80
C ILE A 629 -2.95 16.20 -5.38
N VAL A 630 -1.74 16.44 -4.89
CA VAL A 630 -0.81 17.38 -5.52
C VAL A 630 0.24 16.56 -6.27
N ALA A 631 0.39 16.80 -7.56
CA ALA A 631 1.28 16.06 -8.42
C ALA A 631 1.87 16.92 -9.54
N ASP A 632 2.95 16.43 -10.13
CA ASP A 632 3.43 16.95 -11.41
C ASP A 632 2.61 16.28 -12.54
N ALA A 633 2.13 17.07 -13.49
CA ALA A 633 1.26 16.61 -14.56
C ALA A 633 1.80 17.04 -15.94
N PHE A 634 1.58 16.18 -16.95
CA PHE A 634 1.87 16.45 -18.35
C PHE A 634 0.60 16.78 -19.11
#